data_58bfbce34821636fe655c408a46534e7
#
_entry.id   58bfbce34821636fe655c408a46534e7
#
_cell.length_a   1.000
_cell.length_b   1.000
_cell.length_c   1.000
_cell.angle_alpha   90.00
_cell.angle_beta   90.00
_cell.angle_gamma   90.00
#
_symmetry.space_group_name_H-M   'P 1'
#
loop_
_entity.id
_entity.type
_entity.pdbx_description
1 polymer ?
#
loop_
_entity_poly.entity_id
_entity_poly.type
_entity_poly.pdbx_seq_one_letter_code
_entity_poly.pdbx_strand_id
1 'polypeptide(L)'
;LTEVPDQGIASVLAALPLAAVLIGPDAHISAVNTLGADLLGRAIAGRHFMTALRQPDVIDAVEASLADRQPRDTQYHSSDAGRDTSFAVSLGFVEIGATSGVLLCFEDLSEKEQASQMRRDFVANVSHELRTPLTALIGFIETLQGPARHDDKAIDRFLGIMQSEAARMERLVRDLLSLSRVESEERVRAKDPVDLGRIIGSVLHTLRPLAKESACEIAFDPPDGVRVPGNSDQLQQVFTNLVENAIKYGGKGNAITITLDPSPPETTLRVPAVVVRVRDRGPGIDPLHIPRLTERFYRVDTHRSRERGGTGLGLAIVKHIVNRHRGRLRIDSTPGQGSAFTVILPRWTHSG
;
A
#
# COMPACT_ATOMS: atom_id res chain seq x y z
N LEU A 1 -5.00 51.40 -11.53
CA LEU A 1 -3.55 51.12 -11.74
C LEU A 1 -3.21 49.93 -10.89
N THR A 2 -3.14 48.74 -11.48
CA THR A 2 -2.71 47.51 -10.86
C THR A 2 -1.21 47.66 -10.61
N GLU A 3 -0.83 47.88 -9.34
CA GLU A 3 0.60 47.84 -8.96
C GLU A 3 1.16 46.44 -9.31
N VAL A 4 2.23 46.46 -10.10
CA VAL A 4 3.01 45.25 -10.40
C VAL A 4 3.64 44.78 -9.08
N PRO A 5 3.43 43.54 -8.64
CA PRO A 5 4.01 43.05 -7.39
C PRO A 5 5.53 43.28 -7.39
N ASP A 6 6.05 43.74 -6.29
CA ASP A 6 7.49 43.93 -6.08
C ASP A 6 8.20 42.62 -6.50
N GLN A 7 9.19 42.72 -7.40
CA GLN A 7 9.91 41.56 -7.92
C GLN A 7 10.46 40.65 -6.81
N GLY A 8 10.72 41.22 -5.62
CA GLY A 8 11.12 40.46 -4.43
C GLY A 8 10.06 39.50 -3.93
N ILE A 9 8.79 39.92 -3.86
CA ILE A 9 7.68 39.06 -3.37
C ILE A 9 7.38 37.97 -4.35
N ALA A 10 7.32 38.26 -5.66
CA ALA A 10 7.10 37.26 -6.69
C ALA A 10 8.18 36.16 -6.65
N SER A 11 9.43 36.56 -6.41
CA SER A 11 10.56 35.62 -6.27
C SER A 11 10.46 34.74 -5.02
N VAL A 12 10.07 35.31 -3.87
CA VAL A 12 9.86 34.52 -2.64
C VAL A 12 8.70 33.55 -2.80
N LEU A 13 7.58 33.99 -3.32
CA LEU A 13 6.42 33.10 -3.56
C LEU A 13 6.75 31.98 -4.54
N ALA A 14 7.51 32.27 -5.61
CA ALA A 14 7.91 31.25 -6.58
C ALA A 14 8.85 30.18 -5.98
N ALA A 15 9.60 30.53 -4.93
CA ALA A 15 10.49 29.59 -4.24
C ALA A 15 9.76 28.69 -3.21
N LEU A 16 8.51 29.00 -2.84
CA LEU A 16 7.75 28.19 -1.90
C LEU A 16 7.32 26.88 -2.58
N PRO A 17 7.59 25.70 -1.96
CA PRO A 17 7.17 24.40 -2.49
C PRO A 17 5.70 24.09 -2.20
N LEU A 18 4.90 25.09 -1.85
CA LEU A 18 3.48 25.02 -1.50
C LEU A 18 2.69 25.99 -2.37
N ALA A 19 1.41 25.70 -2.61
CA ALA A 19 0.50 26.69 -3.20
C ALA A 19 0.41 27.88 -2.26
N ALA A 20 0.66 29.09 -2.78
CA ALA A 20 0.72 30.31 -1.96
C ALA A 20 0.05 31.48 -2.66
N VAL A 21 -0.68 32.27 -1.85
CA VAL A 21 -1.43 33.45 -2.28
C VAL A 21 -1.19 34.58 -1.28
N LEU A 22 -0.87 35.77 -1.77
CA LEU A 22 -0.78 37.00 -0.97
C LEU A 22 -2.03 37.87 -1.21
N ILE A 23 -2.72 38.19 -0.14
CA ILE A 23 -3.89 39.09 -0.15
C ILE A 23 -3.51 40.42 0.47
N GLY A 24 -3.66 41.49 -0.30
CA GLY A 24 -3.36 42.85 0.15
C GLY A 24 -4.34 43.38 1.20
N PRO A 25 -4.02 44.52 1.85
CA PRO A 25 -4.91 45.17 2.80
C PRO A 25 -6.24 45.64 2.19
N ASP A 26 -6.28 45.79 0.86
CA ASP A 26 -7.47 46.13 0.06
C ASP A 26 -8.36 44.91 -0.26
N ALA A 27 -8.07 43.77 0.36
CA ALA A 27 -8.75 42.50 0.14
C ALA A 27 -8.65 41.95 -1.32
N HIS A 28 -7.67 42.39 -2.09
CA HIS A 28 -7.39 41.86 -3.41
C HIS A 28 -6.17 40.93 -3.40
N ILE A 29 -6.17 39.93 -4.27
CA ILE A 29 -5.04 39.01 -4.44
C ILE A 29 -3.90 39.77 -5.12
N SER A 30 -2.89 40.16 -4.35
CA SER A 30 -1.74 40.91 -4.83
C SER A 30 -0.73 40.05 -5.59
N ALA A 31 -0.55 38.79 -5.16
CA ALA A 31 0.35 37.84 -5.80
C ALA A 31 -0.08 36.40 -5.57
N VAL A 32 0.30 35.51 -6.49
CA VAL A 32 0.05 34.08 -6.43
C VAL A 32 1.19 33.35 -7.11
N ASN A 33 1.67 32.25 -6.53
CA ASN A 33 2.65 31.41 -7.21
C ASN A 33 1.98 30.42 -8.18
N THR A 34 2.80 29.69 -8.95
CA THR A 34 2.30 28.75 -9.97
C THR A 34 1.39 27.67 -9.37
N LEU A 35 1.78 27.11 -8.21
CA LEU A 35 1.00 26.09 -7.51
C LEU A 35 -0.36 26.64 -7.00
N GLY A 36 -0.37 27.89 -6.49
CA GLY A 36 -1.60 28.57 -6.07
C GLY A 36 -2.52 28.88 -7.25
N ALA A 37 -1.95 29.28 -8.40
CA ALA A 37 -2.70 29.52 -9.61
C ALA A 37 -3.28 28.24 -10.22
N ASP A 38 -2.57 27.13 -10.10
CA ASP A 38 -3.09 25.82 -10.54
C ASP A 38 -4.20 25.29 -9.61
N LEU A 39 -4.10 25.57 -8.30
CA LEU A 39 -5.12 25.17 -7.32
C LEU A 39 -6.40 26.03 -7.39
N LEU A 40 -6.27 27.34 -7.46
CA LEU A 40 -7.39 28.29 -7.30
C LEU A 40 -7.87 28.90 -8.63
N GLY A 41 -7.12 28.67 -9.72
CA GLY A 41 -7.37 29.23 -11.04
C GLY A 41 -6.35 30.28 -11.47
N ARG A 42 -5.98 30.25 -12.75
CA ARG A 42 -4.88 31.10 -13.31
C ARG A 42 -5.19 32.58 -13.39
N ALA A 43 -6.47 32.99 -13.33
CA ALA A 43 -6.89 34.38 -13.52
C ALA A 43 -7.42 35.01 -12.22
N ILE A 44 -6.80 34.68 -11.05
CA ILE A 44 -7.23 35.17 -9.73
C ILE A 44 -6.47 36.42 -9.28
N ALA A 45 -5.26 36.67 -9.78
CA ALA A 45 -4.48 37.85 -9.44
C ALA A 45 -5.24 39.15 -9.73
N GLY A 46 -5.22 40.10 -8.82
CA GLY A 46 -5.97 41.36 -8.90
C GLY A 46 -7.47 41.26 -8.61
N ARG A 47 -8.00 40.07 -8.31
CA ARG A 47 -9.41 39.90 -7.91
C ARG A 47 -9.57 39.95 -6.40
N HIS A 48 -10.77 40.32 -5.95
CA HIS A 48 -11.12 40.21 -4.54
C HIS A 48 -11.05 38.74 -4.09
N PHE A 49 -10.41 38.46 -2.96
CA PHE A 49 -10.09 37.09 -2.51
C PHE A 49 -11.32 36.19 -2.38
N MET A 50 -12.50 36.72 -2.00
CA MET A 50 -13.75 35.97 -1.90
C MET A 50 -14.20 35.36 -3.23
N THR A 51 -13.73 35.85 -4.37
CA THR A 51 -14.09 35.27 -5.68
C THR A 51 -13.34 33.99 -5.97
N ALA A 52 -12.15 33.79 -5.36
CA ALA A 52 -11.31 32.62 -5.49
C ALA A 52 -11.47 31.67 -4.30
N LEU A 53 -11.52 32.22 -3.08
CA LEU A 53 -11.65 31.47 -1.83
C LEU A 53 -13.12 31.52 -1.38
N ARG A 54 -13.92 30.53 -1.78
CA ARG A 54 -15.38 30.55 -1.58
C ARG A 54 -15.84 29.87 -0.29
N GLN A 55 -14.93 29.33 0.50
CA GLN A 55 -15.28 28.61 1.72
C GLN A 55 -15.33 29.57 2.91
N PRO A 56 -16.44 29.55 3.69
CA PRO A 56 -16.65 30.48 4.79
C PRO A 56 -15.49 30.50 5.78
N ASP A 57 -15.00 29.33 6.21
CA ASP A 57 -13.93 29.22 7.20
C ASP A 57 -12.63 29.89 6.76
N VAL A 58 -12.31 29.85 5.47
CA VAL A 58 -11.13 30.51 4.90
C VAL A 58 -11.36 32.00 4.79
N ILE A 59 -12.55 32.41 4.38
CA ILE A 59 -12.94 33.84 4.27
C ILE A 59 -12.85 34.50 5.64
N ASP A 60 -13.45 33.91 6.67
CA ASP A 60 -13.45 34.42 8.04
C ASP A 60 -12.03 34.52 8.59
N ALA A 61 -11.17 33.51 8.32
CA ALA A 61 -9.77 33.52 8.73
C ALA A 61 -8.96 34.63 8.07
N VAL A 62 -9.18 34.90 6.77
CA VAL A 62 -8.54 35.98 6.04
C VAL A 62 -8.95 37.36 6.59
N GLU A 63 -10.26 37.60 6.75
CA GLU A 63 -10.79 38.87 7.27
C GLU A 63 -10.26 39.15 8.67
N ALA A 64 -10.26 38.16 9.55
CA ALA A 64 -9.75 38.29 10.89
C ALA A 64 -8.22 38.58 10.89
N SER A 65 -7.45 37.86 10.04
CA SER A 65 -5.99 38.08 9.95
C SER A 65 -5.63 39.46 9.33
N LEU A 66 -6.46 39.99 8.43
CA LEU A 66 -6.31 41.34 7.91
C LEU A 66 -6.59 42.41 8.99
N ALA A 67 -7.57 42.14 9.90
CA ALA A 67 -7.98 43.08 10.93
C ALA A 67 -6.99 43.13 12.08
N ASP A 68 -6.51 42.01 12.61
CA ASP A 68 -5.71 41.95 13.85
C ASP A 68 -4.26 41.53 13.63
N ARG A 69 -3.87 41.16 12.39
CA ARG A 69 -2.53 40.73 11.99
C ARG A 69 -2.02 39.46 12.71
N GLN A 70 -2.94 38.67 13.28
CA GLN A 70 -2.57 37.44 13.95
C GLN A 70 -2.54 36.24 12.97
N PRO A 71 -1.59 35.31 13.16
CA PRO A 71 -1.57 34.09 12.36
C PRO A 71 -2.76 33.20 12.70
N ARG A 72 -3.25 32.45 11.69
CA ARG A 72 -4.37 31.51 11.79
C ARG A 72 -4.14 30.28 10.95
N ASP A 73 -4.81 29.20 11.34
CA ASP A 73 -4.87 27.97 10.55
C ASP A 73 -6.33 27.63 10.28
N THR A 74 -6.60 27.15 9.06
CA THR A 74 -7.92 26.67 8.64
C THR A 74 -7.78 25.54 7.65
N GLN A 75 -8.89 25.04 7.09
CA GLN A 75 -8.89 24.01 6.06
C GLN A 75 -9.54 24.52 4.79
N TYR A 76 -9.04 24.05 3.65
CA TYR A 76 -9.59 24.30 2.33
C TYR A 76 -9.83 22.96 1.62
N HIS A 77 -11.03 22.77 1.09
CA HIS A 77 -11.41 21.58 0.34
C HIS A 77 -11.55 21.92 -1.15
N SER A 78 -10.81 21.23 -1.99
CA SER A 78 -10.91 21.33 -3.44
C SER A 78 -11.54 20.07 -4.00
N SER A 79 -12.53 20.23 -4.88
CA SER A 79 -13.11 19.12 -5.65
C SER A 79 -12.86 19.41 -7.13
N ASP A 80 -11.81 18.81 -7.68
CA ASP A 80 -11.46 18.95 -9.10
C ASP A 80 -11.52 17.57 -9.79
N ALA A 81 -12.18 17.53 -10.95
CA ALA A 81 -12.33 16.33 -11.78
C ALA A 81 -12.77 15.06 -11.01
N GLY A 82 -13.58 15.22 -9.93
CA GLY A 82 -14.08 14.10 -9.11
C GLY A 82 -13.08 13.58 -8.06
N ARG A 83 -12.00 14.34 -7.79
CA ARG A 83 -11.07 14.08 -6.70
C ARG A 83 -11.23 15.16 -5.63
N ASP A 84 -11.66 14.73 -4.45
CA ASP A 84 -11.71 15.59 -3.27
C ASP A 84 -10.32 15.63 -2.62
N THR A 85 -9.77 16.84 -2.46
CA THR A 85 -8.46 17.07 -1.86
C THR A 85 -8.62 18.06 -0.71
N SER A 86 -8.06 17.73 0.46
CA SER A 86 -8.04 18.59 1.64
C SER A 86 -6.69 19.27 1.78
N PHE A 87 -6.71 20.57 2.03
CA PHE A 87 -5.51 21.36 2.30
C PHE A 87 -5.58 21.98 3.70
N ALA A 88 -4.47 21.89 4.45
CA ALA A 88 -4.26 22.78 5.59
C ALA A 88 -3.85 24.16 5.06
N VAL A 89 -4.48 25.20 5.54
CA VAL A 89 -4.18 26.58 5.14
C VAL A 89 -3.68 27.34 6.33
N SER A 90 -2.40 27.72 6.28
CA SER A 90 -1.79 28.60 7.28
C SER A 90 -1.77 30.03 6.75
N LEU A 91 -2.29 30.94 7.55
CA LEU A 91 -2.36 32.35 7.26
C LEU A 91 -1.40 33.14 8.19
N GLY A 92 -0.63 34.03 7.61
CA GLY A 92 0.23 34.94 8.37
C GLY A 92 0.30 36.32 7.76
N PHE A 93 0.25 37.35 8.58
CA PHE A 93 0.46 38.72 8.11
C PHE A 93 1.94 38.95 7.82
N VAL A 94 2.26 39.44 6.65
CA VAL A 94 3.62 39.65 6.18
C VAL A 94 3.79 41.11 5.73
N GLU A 95 4.98 41.67 6.00
CA GLU A 95 5.41 43.00 5.51
C GLU A 95 6.75 42.79 4.80
N ILE A 96 6.79 43.05 3.49
CA ILE A 96 7.98 42.85 2.66
C ILE A 96 8.14 44.10 1.79
N GLY A 97 9.13 44.96 2.14
CA GLY A 97 9.33 46.26 1.47
C GLY A 97 8.14 47.16 1.60
N ALA A 98 7.55 47.62 0.50
CA ALA A 98 6.36 48.46 0.47
C ALA A 98 5.04 47.68 0.46
N THR A 99 5.12 46.36 0.38
CA THR A 99 3.92 45.50 0.26
C THR A 99 3.66 44.80 1.59
N SER A 100 2.41 44.87 2.05
CA SER A 100 1.92 44.16 3.23
C SER A 100 0.65 43.40 2.91
N GLY A 101 0.34 42.37 3.67
CA GLY A 101 -0.88 41.59 3.48
C GLY A 101 -0.85 40.25 4.22
N VAL A 102 -1.87 39.45 3.98
CA VAL A 102 -1.96 38.10 4.55
C VAL A 102 -1.49 37.08 3.49
N LEU A 103 -0.43 36.36 3.85
CA LEU A 103 0.07 35.24 3.06
C LEU A 103 -0.66 33.97 3.48
N LEU A 104 -1.27 33.30 2.52
CA LEU A 104 -1.88 31.97 2.66
C LEU A 104 -0.95 30.93 2.04
N CYS A 105 -0.69 29.87 2.78
CA CYS A 105 0.04 28.70 2.29
C CYS A 105 -0.85 27.46 2.42
N PHE A 106 -1.00 26.70 1.33
CA PHE A 106 -1.84 25.51 1.24
C PHE A 106 -0.96 24.25 1.24
N GLU A 107 -1.02 23.48 2.31
CA GLU A 107 -0.36 22.18 2.41
C GLU A 107 -1.35 21.07 2.08
N ASP A 108 -1.04 20.26 1.05
CA ASP A 108 -1.87 19.12 0.67
C ASP A 108 -1.81 18.03 1.77
N LEU A 109 -2.95 17.75 2.38
CA LEU A 109 -3.10 16.74 3.44
C LEU A 109 -3.42 15.34 2.91
N SER A 110 -3.60 15.17 1.60
CA SER A 110 -4.09 13.93 1.01
C SER A 110 -3.23 12.72 1.37
N GLU A 111 -1.91 12.82 1.29
CA GLU A 111 -1.03 11.72 1.67
C GLU A 111 -1.12 11.38 3.15
N LYS A 112 -1.17 12.39 4.02
CA LYS A 112 -1.25 12.23 5.48
C LYS A 112 -2.60 11.67 5.92
N GLU A 113 -3.68 12.14 5.30
CA GLU A 113 -5.04 11.63 5.54
C GLU A 113 -5.19 10.20 5.03
N GLN A 114 -4.70 9.90 3.82
CA GLN A 114 -4.68 8.54 3.27
C GLN A 114 -3.88 7.58 4.16
N ALA A 115 -2.72 7.98 4.63
CA ALA A 115 -1.92 7.17 5.56
C ALA A 115 -2.67 6.93 6.88
N SER A 116 -3.32 7.96 7.43
CA SER A 116 -4.13 7.86 8.65
C SER A 116 -5.35 6.98 8.44
N GLN A 117 -6.04 7.10 7.30
CA GLN A 117 -7.18 6.26 6.95
C GLN A 117 -6.76 4.80 6.78
N MET A 118 -5.69 4.55 6.03
CA MET A 118 -5.14 3.18 5.88
C MET A 118 -4.80 2.54 7.23
N ARG A 119 -4.29 3.34 8.19
CA ARG A 119 -3.99 2.84 9.54
C ARG A 119 -5.26 2.51 10.32
N ARG A 120 -6.31 3.36 10.25
CA ARG A 120 -7.60 3.07 10.89
C ARG A 120 -8.25 1.82 10.30
N ASP A 121 -8.29 1.72 8.97
CA ASP A 121 -8.85 0.56 8.26
C ASP A 121 -8.10 -0.72 8.59
N PHE A 122 -6.78 -0.65 8.73
CA PHE A 122 -5.94 -1.77 9.14
C PHE A 122 -6.34 -2.28 10.53
N VAL A 123 -6.45 -1.41 11.54
CA VAL A 123 -6.84 -1.78 12.90
C VAL A 123 -8.26 -2.36 12.94
N ALA A 124 -9.20 -1.76 12.22
CA ALA A 124 -10.56 -2.25 12.11
C ALA A 124 -10.61 -3.66 11.48
N ASN A 125 -9.91 -3.85 10.37
CA ASN A 125 -9.85 -5.14 9.68
C ASN A 125 -9.19 -6.24 10.53
N VAL A 126 -8.08 -5.94 11.23
CA VAL A 126 -7.45 -6.86 12.19
C VAL A 126 -8.46 -7.30 13.25
N SER A 127 -9.18 -6.33 13.83
CA SER A 127 -10.19 -6.61 14.88
C SER A 127 -11.30 -7.51 14.35
N HIS A 128 -11.77 -7.28 13.13
CA HIS A 128 -12.82 -8.11 12.50
C HIS A 128 -12.32 -9.52 12.17
N GLU A 129 -11.13 -9.66 11.59
CA GLU A 129 -10.55 -10.96 11.21
C GLU A 129 -10.15 -11.82 12.42
N LEU A 130 -9.91 -11.21 13.59
CA LEU A 130 -9.70 -11.92 14.86
C LEU A 130 -11.01 -12.25 15.58
N ARG A 131 -12.01 -11.35 15.57
CA ARG A 131 -13.28 -11.54 16.27
C ARG A 131 -14.07 -12.72 15.71
N THR A 132 -14.15 -12.86 14.40
CA THR A 132 -14.94 -13.91 13.74
C THR A 132 -14.53 -15.33 14.17
N PRO A 133 -13.27 -15.78 14.07
CA PRO A 133 -12.85 -17.09 14.53
C PRO A 133 -12.99 -17.25 16.05
N LEU A 134 -12.73 -16.19 16.82
CA LEU A 134 -12.86 -16.23 18.28
C LEU A 134 -14.31 -16.49 18.71
N THR A 135 -15.29 -15.82 18.08
CA THR A 135 -16.72 -16.03 18.34
C THR A 135 -17.12 -17.47 17.97
N ALA A 136 -16.61 -17.99 16.85
CA ALA A 136 -16.86 -19.37 16.45
C ALA A 136 -16.28 -20.38 17.47
N LEU A 137 -15.04 -20.16 17.95
CA LEU A 137 -14.43 -21.00 18.99
C LEU A 137 -15.26 -21.01 20.27
N ILE A 138 -15.72 -19.85 20.74
CA ILE A 138 -16.56 -19.74 21.95
C ILE A 138 -17.86 -20.54 21.74
N GLY A 139 -18.56 -20.36 20.62
CA GLY A 139 -19.81 -21.08 20.33
C GLY A 139 -19.62 -22.60 20.24
N PHE A 140 -18.50 -23.09 19.69
CA PHE A 140 -18.20 -24.52 19.70
C PHE A 140 -17.90 -25.04 21.09
N ILE A 141 -17.19 -24.28 21.95
CA ILE A 141 -16.94 -24.65 23.34
C ILE A 141 -18.28 -24.76 24.10
N GLU A 142 -19.17 -23.76 23.97
CA GLU A 142 -20.48 -23.79 24.59
C GLU A 142 -21.34 -24.99 24.13
N THR A 143 -21.26 -25.31 22.82
CA THR A 143 -21.97 -26.46 22.26
C THR A 143 -21.44 -27.79 22.82
N LEU A 144 -20.13 -27.92 22.96
CA LEU A 144 -19.48 -29.11 23.53
C LEU A 144 -19.72 -29.23 25.04
N GLN A 145 -19.88 -28.12 25.76
CA GLN A 145 -20.24 -28.12 27.20
C GLN A 145 -21.72 -28.45 27.44
N GLY A 146 -22.57 -28.21 26.46
CA GLY A 146 -24.02 -28.37 26.52
C GLY A 146 -24.56 -29.49 25.62
N PRO A 147 -25.23 -29.15 24.49
CA PRO A 147 -26.00 -30.12 23.69
C PRO A 147 -25.19 -31.28 23.11
N ALA A 148 -23.92 -31.05 22.76
CA ALA A 148 -23.07 -32.05 22.14
C ALA A 148 -22.13 -32.79 23.12
N ARG A 149 -22.34 -32.64 24.45
CA ARG A 149 -21.43 -33.18 25.48
C ARG A 149 -21.21 -34.70 25.42
N HIS A 150 -22.20 -35.44 24.92
CA HIS A 150 -22.17 -36.91 24.86
C HIS A 150 -22.26 -37.45 23.42
N ASP A 151 -22.01 -36.58 22.44
CA ASP A 151 -21.94 -36.96 21.01
C ASP A 151 -20.50 -36.98 20.52
N ASP A 152 -19.86 -38.15 20.56
CA ASP A 152 -18.46 -38.33 20.19
C ASP A 152 -18.16 -37.85 18.77
N LYS A 153 -19.09 -38.05 17.80
CA LYS A 153 -18.92 -37.58 16.41
C LYS A 153 -18.96 -36.04 16.30
N ALA A 154 -19.86 -35.42 17.08
CA ALA A 154 -19.92 -33.95 17.15
C ALA A 154 -18.68 -33.38 17.84
N ILE A 155 -18.19 -34.04 18.89
CA ILE A 155 -16.95 -33.65 19.61
C ILE A 155 -15.79 -33.65 18.62
N ASP A 156 -15.51 -34.77 17.94
CA ASP A 156 -14.39 -34.85 16.99
C ASP A 156 -14.48 -33.80 15.88
N ARG A 157 -15.70 -33.61 15.32
CA ARG A 157 -15.94 -32.62 14.28
C ARG A 157 -15.67 -31.19 14.78
N PHE A 158 -16.20 -30.82 15.93
CA PHE A 158 -16.04 -29.45 16.47
C PHE A 158 -14.60 -29.19 16.90
N LEU A 159 -13.92 -30.17 17.51
CA LEU A 159 -12.50 -30.05 17.82
C LEU A 159 -11.65 -29.84 16.57
N GLY A 160 -11.92 -30.54 15.47
CA GLY A 160 -11.25 -30.34 14.19
C GLY A 160 -11.45 -28.93 13.62
N ILE A 161 -12.69 -28.39 13.71
CA ILE A 161 -12.98 -27.02 13.27
C ILE A 161 -12.26 -26.01 14.17
N MET A 162 -12.30 -26.20 15.50
CA MET A 162 -11.61 -25.34 16.46
C MET A 162 -10.11 -25.29 16.23
N GLN A 163 -9.50 -26.45 15.96
CA GLN A 163 -8.07 -26.54 15.61
C GLN A 163 -7.75 -25.76 14.34
N SER A 164 -8.59 -25.86 13.30
CA SER A 164 -8.44 -25.12 12.06
C SER A 164 -8.53 -23.61 12.25
N GLU A 165 -9.50 -23.14 13.06
CA GLU A 165 -9.68 -21.70 13.36
C GLU A 165 -8.53 -21.17 14.22
N ALA A 166 -8.05 -21.93 15.21
CA ALA A 166 -6.87 -21.55 16.01
C ALA A 166 -5.62 -21.44 15.14
N ALA A 167 -5.36 -22.39 14.26
CA ALA A 167 -4.23 -22.35 13.32
C ALA A 167 -4.35 -21.17 12.32
N ARG A 168 -5.59 -20.80 11.94
CA ARG A 168 -5.83 -19.60 11.13
C ARG A 168 -5.50 -18.32 11.88
N MET A 169 -5.90 -18.21 13.15
CA MET A 169 -5.55 -17.05 14.00
C MET A 169 -4.04 -16.92 14.19
N GLU A 170 -3.36 -18.04 14.43
CA GLU A 170 -1.90 -18.06 14.56
C GLU A 170 -1.20 -17.53 13.29
N ARG A 171 -1.65 -17.98 12.10
CA ARG A 171 -1.12 -17.47 10.82
C ARG A 171 -1.38 -15.96 10.68
N LEU A 172 -2.58 -15.47 11.02
CA LEU A 172 -2.91 -14.06 10.97
C LEU A 172 -1.98 -13.23 11.86
N VAL A 173 -1.76 -13.65 13.11
CA VAL A 173 -0.85 -12.97 14.04
C VAL A 173 0.59 -12.96 13.50
N ARG A 174 1.07 -14.08 12.97
CA ARG A 174 2.40 -14.19 12.35
C ARG A 174 2.56 -13.25 11.16
N ASP A 175 1.55 -13.19 10.28
CA ASP A 175 1.53 -12.29 9.12
C ASP A 175 1.54 -10.82 9.56
N LEU A 176 0.77 -10.44 10.59
CA LEU A 176 0.76 -9.10 11.16
C LEU A 176 2.11 -8.68 11.73
N LEU A 177 2.74 -9.57 12.52
CA LEU A 177 4.07 -9.30 13.07
C LEU A 177 5.14 -9.20 11.99
N SER A 178 5.05 -10.05 10.96
CA SER A 178 5.95 -9.99 9.81
C SER A 178 5.78 -8.68 9.03
N LEU A 179 4.54 -8.27 8.74
CA LEU A 179 4.24 -7.01 8.06
C LEU A 179 4.77 -5.81 8.85
N SER A 180 4.51 -5.77 10.16
CA SER A 180 4.99 -4.70 11.04
C SER A 180 6.53 -4.59 11.04
N ARG A 181 7.24 -5.72 11.08
CA ARG A 181 8.71 -5.74 11.00
C ARG A 181 9.22 -5.22 9.66
N VAL A 182 8.64 -5.71 8.57
CA VAL A 182 9.07 -5.32 7.22
C VAL A 182 8.83 -3.84 6.97
N GLU A 183 7.70 -3.27 7.43
CA GLU A 183 7.40 -1.84 7.33
C GLU A 183 8.36 -0.98 8.16
N SER A 184 8.68 -1.39 9.39
CA SER A 184 9.63 -0.66 10.24
C SER A 184 11.06 -0.67 9.70
N GLU A 185 11.44 -1.73 9.00
CA GLU A 185 12.78 -1.96 8.47
C GLU A 185 12.92 -1.61 6.96
N GLU A 186 11.88 -1.11 6.31
CA GLU A 186 11.87 -0.85 4.85
C GLU A 186 13.02 0.06 4.40
N ARG A 187 13.50 0.94 5.28
CA ARG A 187 14.63 1.85 5.02
C ARG A 187 16.00 1.19 5.19
N VAL A 188 16.08 0.04 5.85
CA VAL A 188 17.34 -0.67 6.11
C VAL A 188 17.64 -1.63 4.98
N ARG A 189 18.74 -1.39 4.25
CA ARG A 189 19.13 -2.21 3.11
C ARG A 189 19.64 -3.57 3.54
N ALA A 190 19.03 -4.65 3.05
CA ALA A 190 19.62 -5.99 3.13
C ALA A 190 20.77 -6.10 2.11
N LYS A 191 21.95 -6.53 2.57
CA LYS A 191 23.20 -6.52 1.76
C LYS A 191 23.83 -7.89 1.55
N ASP A 192 23.33 -8.93 2.22
CA ASP A 192 23.95 -10.25 2.16
C ASP A 192 23.64 -10.94 0.81
N PRO A 193 24.63 -11.65 0.21
CA PRO A 193 24.38 -12.38 -1.02
C PRO A 193 23.54 -13.62 -0.74
N VAL A 194 22.35 -13.69 -1.31
CA VAL A 194 21.38 -14.77 -1.12
C VAL A 194 21.18 -15.52 -2.43
N ASP A 195 21.30 -16.85 -2.38
CA ASP A 195 21.09 -17.75 -3.51
C ASP A 195 19.61 -18.06 -3.68
N LEU A 196 19.01 -17.55 -4.77
CA LEU A 196 17.57 -17.72 -5.04
C LEU A 196 17.18 -19.15 -5.41
N GLY A 197 18.04 -19.89 -6.09
CA GLY A 197 17.77 -21.28 -6.45
C GLY A 197 17.60 -22.14 -5.21
N ARG A 198 18.49 -21.95 -4.21
CA ARG A 198 18.42 -22.65 -2.92
C ARG A 198 17.18 -22.26 -2.12
N ILE A 199 16.84 -20.97 -2.05
CA ILE A 199 15.65 -20.53 -1.32
C ILE A 199 14.39 -21.13 -1.93
N ILE A 200 14.20 -21.03 -3.25
CA ILE A 200 13.03 -21.55 -3.93
C ILE A 200 12.96 -23.07 -3.77
N GLY A 201 14.09 -23.77 -3.91
CA GLY A 201 14.17 -25.22 -3.65
C GLY A 201 13.72 -25.60 -2.24
N SER A 202 14.14 -24.86 -1.21
CA SER A 202 13.70 -25.04 0.19
C SER A 202 12.19 -24.81 0.35
N VAL A 203 11.66 -23.76 -0.26
CA VAL A 203 10.22 -23.47 -0.27
C VAL A 203 9.41 -24.61 -0.90
N LEU A 204 9.86 -25.12 -2.05
CA LEU A 204 9.20 -26.22 -2.73
C LEU A 204 9.23 -27.50 -1.92
N HIS A 205 10.35 -27.77 -1.22
CA HIS A 205 10.42 -28.91 -0.30
C HIS A 205 9.40 -28.79 0.84
N THR A 206 9.29 -27.61 1.45
CA THR A 206 8.33 -27.32 2.54
C THR A 206 6.88 -27.43 2.08
N LEU A 207 6.55 -26.96 0.87
CA LEU A 207 5.18 -26.97 0.33
C LEU A 207 4.81 -28.25 -0.40
N ARG A 208 5.70 -29.23 -0.49
CA ARG A 208 5.46 -30.53 -1.16
C ARG A 208 4.22 -31.27 -0.64
N PRO A 209 3.94 -31.34 0.68
CA PRO A 209 2.72 -31.97 1.18
C PRO A 209 1.45 -31.28 0.65
N LEU A 210 1.41 -29.95 0.70
CA LEU A 210 0.29 -29.14 0.24
C LEU A 210 0.06 -29.31 -1.29
N ALA A 211 1.14 -29.34 -2.07
CA ALA A 211 1.08 -29.58 -3.51
C ALA A 211 0.51 -30.97 -3.82
N LYS A 212 0.93 -32.00 -3.08
CA LYS A 212 0.40 -33.36 -3.22
C LYS A 212 -1.10 -33.43 -2.90
N GLU A 213 -1.53 -32.83 -1.79
CA GLU A 213 -2.94 -32.80 -1.39
C GLU A 213 -3.82 -32.12 -2.45
N SER A 214 -3.29 -31.07 -3.09
CA SER A 214 -3.98 -30.34 -4.17
C SER A 214 -3.81 -30.99 -5.56
N ALA A 215 -3.08 -32.11 -5.66
CA ALA A 215 -2.69 -32.75 -6.92
C ALA A 215 -1.99 -31.78 -7.90
N CYS A 216 -1.20 -30.82 -7.36
CA CYS A 216 -0.47 -29.83 -8.12
C CYS A 216 0.89 -30.36 -8.58
N GLU A 217 1.23 -30.14 -9.85
CA GLU A 217 2.58 -30.36 -10.37
C GLU A 217 3.35 -29.06 -10.41
N ILE A 218 4.58 -29.06 -9.84
CA ILE A 218 5.43 -27.86 -9.80
C ILE A 218 6.71 -28.14 -10.57
N ALA A 219 6.94 -27.38 -11.64
CA ALA A 219 8.15 -27.42 -12.43
C ALA A 219 9.08 -26.28 -12.03
N PHE A 220 10.32 -26.60 -11.65
CA PHE A 220 11.38 -25.64 -11.33
C PHE A 220 12.72 -26.25 -11.69
N ASP A 221 13.41 -25.62 -12.62
CA ASP A 221 14.76 -25.97 -13.05
C ASP A 221 15.62 -24.71 -13.08
N PRO A 222 16.24 -24.34 -11.93
CA PRO A 222 16.97 -23.10 -11.82
C PRO A 222 18.40 -23.19 -12.38
N PRO A 223 18.92 -22.12 -12.98
CA PRO A 223 20.34 -21.98 -13.21
C PRO A 223 21.10 -21.87 -11.88
N ASP A 224 22.32 -22.40 -11.85
CA ASP A 224 23.16 -22.37 -10.64
C ASP A 224 23.68 -20.96 -10.32
N GLY A 225 23.87 -20.70 -9.02
CA GLY A 225 24.61 -19.56 -8.52
C GLY A 225 23.97 -18.19 -8.71
N VAL A 226 22.68 -18.12 -8.92
CA VAL A 226 21.96 -16.84 -9.08
C VAL A 226 21.78 -16.18 -7.72
N ARG A 227 22.50 -15.09 -7.48
CA ARG A 227 22.48 -14.38 -6.19
C ARG A 227 21.91 -12.96 -6.32
N VAL A 228 21.22 -12.56 -5.23
CA VAL A 228 20.69 -11.20 -5.05
C VAL A 228 21.12 -10.66 -3.68
N PRO A 229 21.28 -9.34 -3.51
CA PRO A 229 21.46 -8.76 -2.18
C PRO A 229 20.12 -8.84 -1.41
N GLY A 230 20.13 -9.49 -0.25
CA GLY A 230 18.85 -9.70 0.44
C GLY A 230 18.95 -10.27 1.84
N ASN A 231 17.78 -10.46 2.43
CA ASN A 231 17.56 -11.23 3.65
C ASN A 231 16.92 -12.58 3.27
N SER A 232 17.58 -13.68 3.64
CA SER A 232 17.17 -15.04 3.29
C SER A 232 15.75 -15.35 3.74
N ASP A 233 15.41 -15.04 5.01
CA ASP A 233 14.11 -15.37 5.59
C ASP A 233 12.96 -14.60 4.92
N GLN A 234 13.21 -13.33 4.60
CA GLN A 234 12.24 -12.51 3.89
C GLN A 234 12.01 -12.98 2.46
N LEU A 235 13.08 -13.32 1.73
CA LEU A 235 12.95 -13.85 0.38
C LEU A 235 12.28 -15.24 0.39
N GLN A 236 12.56 -16.07 1.39
CA GLN A 236 11.85 -17.32 1.59
C GLN A 236 10.35 -17.07 1.82
N GLN A 237 9.99 -16.08 2.63
CA GLN A 237 8.59 -15.69 2.85
C GLN A 237 7.91 -15.20 1.56
N VAL A 238 8.59 -14.41 0.71
CA VAL A 238 8.07 -13.99 -0.60
C VAL A 238 7.67 -15.20 -1.43
N PHE A 239 8.60 -16.14 -1.64
CA PHE A 239 8.33 -17.29 -2.51
C PHE A 239 7.37 -18.28 -1.88
N THR A 240 7.37 -18.44 -0.55
CA THR A 240 6.34 -19.22 0.16
C THR A 240 4.95 -18.67 -0.12
N ASN A 241 4.73 -17.37 0.05
CA ASN A 241 3.44 -16.73 -0.21
C ASN A 241 2.99 -16.87 -1.67
N LEU A 242 3.91 -16.70 -2.63
CA LEU A 242 3.57 -16.77 -4.05
C LEU A 242 3.26 -18.21 -4.49
N VAL A 243 4.06 -19.19 -4.06
CA VAL A 243 3.86 -20.60 -4.42
C VAL A 243 2.62 -21.16 -3.70
N GLU A 244 2.42 -20.84 -2.43
CA GLU A 244 1.23 -21.22 -1.67
C GLU A 244 -0.05 -20.66 -2.31
N ASN A 245 -0.03 -19.41 -2.77
CA ASN A 245 -1.14 -18.81 -3.50
C ASN A 245 -1.40 -19.56 -4.83
N ALA A 246 -0.37 -19.89 -5.59
CA ALA A 246 -0.52 -20.65 -6.84
C ALA A 246 -1.12 -22.06 -6.59
N ILE A 247 -0.75 -22.73 -5.50
CA ILE A 247 -1.33 -24.01 -5.12
C ILE A 247 -2.80 -23.85 -4.71
N LYS A 248 -3.10 -22.88 -3.84
CA LYS A 248 -4.45 -22.68 -3.28
C LYS A 248 -5.47 -22.19 -4.29
N TYR A 249 -5.06 -21.26 -5.15
CA TYR A 249 -5.99 -20.57 -6.07
C TYR A 249 -5.94 -21.09 -7.50
N GLY A 250 -4.89 -21.81 -7.87
CA GLY A 250 -4.76 -22.40 -9.20
C GLY A 250 -5.74 -23.54 -9.51
N GLY A 251 -6.42 -24.10 -8.48
CA GLY A 251 -7.36 -25.18 -8.64
C GLY A 251 -6.71 -26.57 -8.53
N LYS A 252 -7.55 -27.60 -8.42
CA LYS A 252 -7.10 -28.98 -8.27
C LYS A 252 -6.50 -29.50 -9.59
N GLY A 253 -5.33 -30.15 -9.52
CA GLY A 253 -4.62 -30.65 -10.72
C GLY A 253 -3.91 -29.55 -11.52
N ASN A 254 -3.67 -28.38 -10.92
CA ASN A 254 -2.99 -27.25 -11.56
C ASN A 254 -1.51 -27.54 -11.82
N ALA A 255 -0.97 -27.02 -12.92
CA ALA A 255 0.45 -27.01 -13.20
C ALA A 255 1.04 -25.63 -12.87
N ILE A 256 2.03 -25.62 -11.99
CA ILE A 256 2.75 -24.41 -11.59
C ILE A 256 4.14 -24.44 -12.20
N THR A 257 4.53 -23.38 -12.88
CA THR A 257 5.87 -23.24 -13.46
C THR A 257 6.59 -22.08 -12.78
N ILE A 258 7.77 -22.36 -12.25
CA ILE A 258 8.65 -21.33 -11.67
C ILE A 258 9.85 -21.18 -12.57
N THR A 259 10.13 -19.96 -13.02
CA THR A 259 11.31 -19.65 -13.83
C THR A 259 12.19 -18.65 -13.10
N LEU A 260 13.50 -18.86 -13.15
CA LEU A 260 14.54 -17.98 -12.61
C LEU A 260 15.45 -17.53 -13.74
N ASP A 261 15.32 -16.27 -14.17
CA ASP A 261 16.12 -15.69 -15.23
C ASP A 261 17.14 -14.71 -14.65
N PRO A 262 18.45 -15.01 -14.74
CA PRO A 262 19.52 -14.17 -14.19
C PRO A 262 19.91 -12.99 -15.09
N SER A 263 19.40 -12.92 -16.33
CA SER A 263 19.77 -11.88 -17.30
C SER A 263 18.63 -11.59 -18.28
N PRO A 264 17.48 -11.12 -17.77
CA PRO A 264 16.33 -10.83 -18.61
C PRO A 264 16.65 -9.71 -19.63
N PRO A 265 16.11 -9.79 -20.86
CA PRO A 265 16.44 -8.83 -21.93
C PRO A 265 15.94 -7.41 -21.60
N GLU A 266 14.85 -7.30 -20.85
CA GLU A 266 14.29 -6.03 -20.43
C GLU A 266 13.90 -6.07 -18.96
N THR A 267 14.33 -5.08 -18.18
CA THR A 267 13.93 -4.90 -16.80
C THR A 267 13.45 -3.47 -16.54
N THR A 268 12.53 -3.32 -15.62
CA THR A 268 12.09 -2.00 -15.13
C THR A 268 13.08 -1.39 -14.14
N LEU A 269 14.14 -2.14 -13.76
CA LEU A 269 15.21 -1.65 -12.90
C LEU A 269 16.35 -1.09 -13.77
N ARG A 270 16.93 0.02 -13.33
CA ARG A 270 18.07 0.67 -13.99
C ARG A 270 19.42 0.00 -13.67
N VAL A 271 19.40 -1.20 -13.14
CA VAL A 271 20.55 -2.00 -12.73
C VAL A 271 20.36 -3.45 -13.21
N PRO A 272 21.46 -4.23 -13.34
CA PRO A 272 21.33 -5.65 -13.63
C PRO A 272 20.37 -6.32 -12.67
N ALA A 273 19.46 -7.12 -13.19
CA ALA A 273 18.38 -7.69 -12.40
C ALA A 273 18.24 -9.20 -12.63
N VAL A 274 17.58 -9.84 -11.70
CA VAL A 274 17.13 -11.23 -11.75
C VAL A 274 15.59 -11.22 -11.73
N VAL A 275 14.99 -12.03 -12.57
CA VAL A 275 13.54 -12.20 -12.65
C VAL A 275 13.14 -13.59 -12.17
N VAL A 276 12.26 -13.66 -11.17
CA VAL A 276 11.58 -14.90 -10.79
C VAL A 276 10.12 -14.77 -11.14
N ARG A 277 9.59 -15.73 -11.89
CA ARG A 277 8.18 -15.78 -12.25
C ARG A 277 7.56 -17.06 -11.72
N VAL A 278 6.48 -16.92 -10.95
CA VAL A 278 5.62 -18.01 -10.49
C VAL A 278 4.33 -17.94 -11.33
N ARG A 279 4.10 -18.93 -12.18
CA ARG A 279 2.93 -18.98 -13.06
C ARG A 279 2.08 -20.19 -12.72
N ASP A 280 0.78 -19.98 -12.54
CA ASP A 280 -0.25 -21.01 -12.44
C ASP A 280 -1.11 -21.05 -13.71
N ARG A 281 -1.83 -22.16 -13.91
CA ARG A 281 -2.84 -22.36 -14.97
C ARG A 281 -4.25 -22.38 -14.41
N GLY A 282 -4.48 -21.62 -13.34
CA GLY A 282 -5.77 -21.56 -12.65
C GLY A 282 -6.82 -20.73 -13.38
N PRO A 283 -7.90 -20.36 -12.68
CA PRO A 283 -9.02 -19.61 -13.25
C PRO A 283 -8.66 -18.18 -13.65
N GLY A 284 -7.46 -17.70 -13.28
CA GLY A 284 -7.07 -16.30 -13.50
C GLY A 284 -7.82 -15.32 -12.58
N ILE A 285 -7.55 -14.03 -12.77
CA ILE A 285 -8.04 -12.94 -11.95
C ILE A 285 -8.60 -11.86 -12.86
N ASP A 286 -9.78 -11.32 -12.53
CA ASP A 286 -10.36 -10.20 -13.26
C ASP A 286 -9.44 -8.96 -13.17
N PRO A 287 -9.18 -8.25 -14.28
CA PRO A 287 -8.34 -7.05 -14.31
C PRO A 287 -8.71 -5.98 -13.27
N LEU A 288 -9.98 -5.85 -12.92
CA LEU A 288 -10.46 -4.91 -11.89
C LEU A 288 -9.85 -5.16 -10.51
N HIS A 289 -9.49 -6.41 -10.21
CA HIS A 289 -8.92 -6.79 -8.91
C HIS A 289 -7.39 -6.66 -8.85
N ILE A 290 -6.70 -6.71 -10.01
CA ILE A 290 -5.23 -6.78 -10.07
C ILE A 290 -4.56 -5.61 -9.32
N PRO A 291 -4.95 -4.34 -9.48
CA PRO A 291 -4.34 -3.21 -8.76
C PRO A 291 -4.46 -3.33 -7.23
N ARG A 292 -5.54 -3.98 -6.77
CA ARG A 292 -5.89 -4.09 -5.36
C ARG A 292 -5.32 -5.32 -4.65
N LEU A 293 -4.81 -6.31 -5.38
CA LEU A 293 -4.32 -7.57 -4.82
C LEU A 293 -3.23 -7.41 -3.75
N THR A 294 -2.49 -6.32 -3.79
CA THR A 294 -1.44 -6.00 -2.81
C THR A 294 -1.92 -5.10 -1.67
N GLU A 295 -3.21 -4.72 -1.64
CA GLU A 295 -3.81 -4.04 -0.50
C GLU A 295 -3.95 -5.01 0.68
N ARG A 296 -3.81 -4.49 1.91
CA ARG A 296 -3.95 -5.30 3.13
C ARG A 296 -5.39 -5.79 3.28
N PHE A 297 -5.57 -7.06 3.59
CA PHE A 297 -6.86 -7.74 3.76
C PHE A 297 -7.73 -7.84 2.50
N TYR A 298 -7.21 -7.41 1.35
CA TYR A 298 -7.97 -7.50 0.11
C TYR A 298 -8.07 -8.95 -0.38
N ARG A 299 -9.28 -9.33 -0.83
CA ARG A 299 -9.58 -10.66 -1.39
C ARG A 299 -10.60 -10.52 -2.50
N VAL A 300 -10.39 -11.23 -3.61
CA VAL A 300 -11.33 -11.27 -4.75
C VAL A 300 -12.63 -11.96 -4.35
N ASP A 301 -12.54 -13.06 -3.60
CA ASP A 301 -13.67 -13.84 -3.09
C ASP A 301 -13.46 -14.11 -1.60
N THR A 302 -14.27 -13.47 -0.76
CA THR A 302 -14.15 -13.54 0.70
C THR A 302 -14.53 -14.91 1.27
N HIS A 303 -15.52 -15.61 0.68
CA HIS A 303 -15.97 -16.94 1.15
C HIS A 303 -14.95 -18.03 0.79
N ARG A 304 -14.61 -18.17 -0.46
CA ARG A 304 -13.63 -19.16 -0.94
C ARG A 304 -12.24 -18.98 -0.33
N SER A 305 -11.84 -17.74 -0.11
CA SER A 305 -10.54 -17.43 0.50
C SER A 305 -10.51 -17.75 1.99
N ARG A 306 -11.64 -17.62 2.71
CA ARG A 306 -11.74 -18.02 4.13
C ARG A 306 -11.62 -19.53 4.28
N GLU A 307 -12.32 -20.30 3.49
CA GLU A 307 -12.26 -21.78 3.49
C GLU A 307 -10.83 -22.29 3.23
N ARG A 308 -10.05 -21.58 2.40
CA ARG A 308 -8.65 -21.91 2.09
C ARG A 308 -7.62 -21.28 3.03
N GLY A 309 -8.07 -20.67 4.13
CA GLY A 309 -7.24 -20.12 5.18
C GLY A 309 -6.38 -18.91 4.78
N GLY A 310 -6.79 -18.16 3.74
CA GLY A 310 -6.08 -16.94 3.34
C GLY A 310 -6.30 -15.81 4.36
N THR A 311 -5.26 -15.04 4.70
CA THR A 311 -5.32 -13.88 5.59
C THR A 311 -5.59 -12.57 4.85
N GLY A 312 -5.32 -12.53 3.53
CA GLY A 312 -5.33 -11.30 2.73
C GLY A 312 -4.12 -10.39 2.99
N LEU A 313 -3.12 -10.87 3.73
CA LEU A 313 -1.88 -10.13 4.03
C LEU A 313 -0.69 -10.62 3.20
N GLY A 314 -0.73 -11.84 2.68
CA GLY A 314 0.43 -12.46 2.02
C GLY A 314 1.00 -11.64 0.85
N LEU A 315 0.16 -11.12 -0.07
CA LEU A 315 0.63 -10.30 -1.19
C LEU A 315 1.06 -8.88 -0.76
N ALA A 316 0.47 -8.33 0.29
CA ALA A 316 0.95 -7.08 0.89
C ALA A 316 2.36 -7.27 1.48
N ILE A 317 2.61 -8.36 2.20
CA ILE A 317 3.93 -8.74 2.72
C ILE A 317 4.93 -8.91 1.57
N VAL A 318 4.54 -9.63 0.50
CA VAL A 318 5.39 -9.79 -0.71
C VAL A 318 5.80 -8.43 -1.27
N LYS A 319 4.84 -7.51 -1.47
CA LYS A 319 5.11 -6.16 -1.98
C LYS A 319 6.10 -5.40 -1.12
N HIS A 320 5.89 -5.37 0.21
CA HIS A 320 6.78 -4.66 1.14
C HIS A 320 8.19 -5.26 1.16
N ILE A 321 8.31 -6.60 1.20
CA ILE A 321 9.62 -7.26 1.15
C ILE A 321 10.34 -6.98 -0.18
N VAL A 322 9.64 -7.09 -1.31
CA VAL A 322 10.21 -6.81 -2.63
C VAL A 322 10.67 -5.35 -2.74
N ASN A 323 9.87 -4.39 -2.26
CA ASN A 323 10.24 -2.97 -2.21
C ASN A 323 11.49 -2.74 -1.34
N ARG A 324 11.58 -3.35 -0.16
CA ARG A 324 12.77 -3.30 0.71
C ARG A 324 14.03 -3.79 -0.01
N HIS A 325 13.89 -4.80 -0.86
CA HIS A 325 14.96 -5.33 -1.69
C HIS A 325 15.20 -4.51 -2.97
N ARG A 326 14.56 -3.31 -3.10
CA ARG A 326 14.60 -2.45 -4.30
C ARG A 326 14.18 -3.17 -5.57
N GLY A 327 13.36 -4.19 -5.42
CA GLY A 327 12.76 -4.94 -6.49
C GLY A 327 11.42 -4.35 -6.95
N ARG A 328 10.77 -5.08 -7.84
CA ARG A 328 9.40 -4.81 -8.30
C ARG A 328 8.60 -6.09 -8.35
N LEU A 329 7.36 -6.01 -7.92
CA LEU A 329 6.36 -7.06 -8.11
C LEU A 329 5.47 -6.65 -9.28
N ARG A 330 5.31 -7.56 -10.26
CA ARG A 330 4.36 -7.42 -11.37
C ARG A 330 3.42 -8.60 -11.34
N ILE A 331 2.13 -8.33 -11.59
CA ILE A 331 1.08 -9.32 -11.62
C ILE A 331 0.39 -9.25 -12.98
N ASP A 332 0.46 -10.34 -13.71
CA ASP A 332 -0.21 -10.50 -15.00
C ASP A 332 -1.20 -11.65 -14.88
N SER A 333 -2.47 -11.44 -15.21
CA SER A 333 -3.48 -12.48 -15.16
C SER A 333 -4.56 -12.25 -16.21
N THR A 334 -5.10 -13.34 -16.72
CA THR A 334 -6.24 -13.34 -17.64
C THR A 334 -7.25 -14.38 -17.18
N PRO A 335 -8.53 -14.03 -17.03
CA PRO A 335 -9.57 -15.00 -16.68
C PRO A 335 -9.53 -16.21 -17.61
N GLY A 336 -9.54 -17.41 -17.02
CA GLY A 336 -9.46 -18.69 -17.71
C GLY A 336 -8.07 -19.13 -18.19
N GLN A 337 -7.02 -18.29 -18.04
CA GLN A 337 -5.66 -18.60 -18.51
C GLN A 337 -4.60 -18.69 -17.40
N GLY A 338 -5.01 -18.45 -16.15
CA GLY A 338 -4.14 -18.45 -14.99
C GLY A 338 -3.51 -17.10 -14.68
N SER A 339 -2.55 -17.11 -13.75
CA SER A 339 -1.88 -15.91 -13.25
C SER A 339 -0.36 -16.08 -13.26
N ALA A 340 0.36 -14.99 -13.41
CA ALA A 340 1.80 -14.94 -13.33
C ALA A 340 2.23 -13.82 -12.36
N PHE A 341 2.90 -14.19 -11.28
CA PHE A 341 3.50 -13.28 -10.31
C PHE A 341 4.99 -13.19 -10.60
N THR A 342 5.45 -12.00 -10.98
CA THR A 342 6.82 -11.76 -11.40
C THR A 342 7.52 -10.87 -10.37
N VAL A 343 8.57 -11.39 -9.77
CA VAL A 343 9.44 -10.67 -8.82
C VAL A 343 10.73 -10.31 -9.54
N ILE A 344 11.06 -9.03 -9.60
CA ILE A 344 12.26 -8.49 -10.20
C ILE A 344 13.14 -7.96 -9.07
N LEU A 345 14.36 -8.48 -8.94
CA LEU A 345 15.30 -8.10 -7.89
C LEU A 345 16.63 -7.63 -8.50
N PRO A 346 17.34 -6.67 -7.88
CA PRO A 346 18.69 -6.34 -8.27
C PRO A 346 19.59 -7.58 -8.20
N ARG A 347 20.43 -7.80 -9.21
CA ARG A 347 21.40 -8.89 -9.20
C ARG A 347 22.54 -8.56 -8.26
N TRP A 348 23.05 -9.57 -7.55
CA TRP A 348 24.30 -9.44 -6.82
C TRP A 348 25.45 -9.27 -7.82
N THR A 349 26.14 -8.15 -7.74
CA THR A 349 27.40 -7.90 -8.44
C THR A 349 28.49 -7.83 -7.38
N HIS A 350 29.58 -8.56 -7.59
CA HIS A 350 30.75 -8.38 -6.74
C HIS A 350 31.18 -6.92 -6.92
N SER A 351 31.00 -6.12 -5.86
CA SER A 351 31.72 -4.84 -5.80
C SER A 351 33.15 -5.21 -5.56
N GLY A 352 34.01 -5.00 -6.60
CA GLY A 352 35.45 -5.09 -6.44
C GLY A 352 35.97 -4.04 -5.45
#